data_7ccda52fcb999d37b86b5b49039cf3c8
#
_entry.id   7ccda52fcb999d37b86b5b49039cf3c8
#
_cell.length_a   1.000
_cell.length_b   1.000
_cell.length_c   1.000
_cell.angle_alpha   90.00
_cell.angle_beta   90.00
_cell.angle_gamma   90.00
#
_symmetry.space_group_name_H-M   'P 1'
#
loop_
_entity.id
_entity.type
_entity.pdbx_description
1 polymer ?
#
loop_
_entity_poly.entity_id
_entity_poly.type
_entity_poly.pdbx_seq_one_letter_code
_entity_poly.pdbx_strand_id
1 'polypeptide(L)'
;MAYNPYITLVRKDRKGQSRVSVLTLSKTMDKIRSNVNMDEFEALRTDIKYGNKYLVNRTSLMHRLYPSAKLKKGDDGQLSPLEYRDMLLLSAGPVVEEGDVDKLKQLCGILPVTAAAFKGASGRTLKILARVTLPTGSRLENPEEMDHFFRKAYSVAAALYGSLLNVPVMPSGITDGSSPVMATCRISADPSPLINTQAVALKINGSEPFVSQVSKELDIKAEDNEVTVLARFLDGHYRFRYNTVRGATEYLDKRMAYWGWRACDMRFVNSLSLDARESGIDARPKDVLTYLNSLRIQSIDPVDSYLYATAAQWDGHDYIADVAARVKTDLPQWTQWFRLWFLGMVAQWMGYNGRYGNSIVPLLVAPQGWHKSTFCRMLLPPELKWGYLDNLKFDNQKTVMQSMTEFLLINIDEFNTISKKTQEGFLKNTLQLATIALKRPYARRVEQEKRMASFIATSNMTDILSDPSGSRRFFVVNVSKPIDTETPINYAQLYAQAVEAVRNNERRWFDDADIEAVMAHNRRYALLSSADIYFNEYFVVTTKDDPEALCLTAASIFDYIRRRAGAGVITESLTNFSRYLSNVPGIEKAHSRTGNIYYVKYSS
;
A
#
# COMPACT_ATOMS: atom_id res chain seq x y z
N MET A 1 -9.02 46.07 -8.87
CA MET A 1 -8.32 46.05 -7.54
C MET A 1 -7.52 44.77 -7.43
N ALA A 2 -6.33 44.82 -6.81
CA ALA A 2 -5.54 43.63 -6.57
C ALA A 2 -6.27 42.67 -5.64
N TYR A 3 -6.26 41.36 -5.97
CA TYR A 3 -6.88 40.31 -5.14
C TYR A 3 -6.02 40.02 -3.91
N ASN A 4 -6.44 40.44 -2.76
CA ASN A 4 -5.72 40.27 -1.49
C ASN A 4 -6.69 39.98 -0.34
N PRO A 5 -7.36 38.81 -0.36
CA PRO A 5 -8.35 38.42 0.61
C PRO A 5 -7.74 38.19 2.00
N TYR A 6 -8.59 38.16 2.98
CA TYR A 6 -8.21 37.81 4.35
C TYR A 6 -8.18 36.28 4.54
N ILE A 7 -7.25 35.81 5.35
CA ILE A 7 -7.09 34.39 5.71
C ILE A 7 -7.18 34.27 7.23
N THR A 8 -7.92 33.30 7.72
CA THR A 8 -8.02 33.02 9.15
C THR A 8 -6.85 32.15 9.60
N LEU A 9 -6.19 32.56 10.67
CA LEU A 9 -5.12 31.82 11.33
C LEU A 9 -5.58 31.43 12.73
N VAL A 10 -5.40 30.16 13.09
CA VAL A 10 -5.72 29.63 14.40
C VAL A 10 -4.46 29.06 15.04
N ARG A 11 -4.16 29.46 16.26
CA ARG A 11 -3.06 28.95 17.08
C ARG A 11 -3.61 28.36 18.37
N LYS A 12 -3.11 27.20 18.81
CA LYS A 12 -3.33 26.70 20.16
C LYS A 12 -2.25 27.28 21.08
N ASP A 13 -2.65 27.83 22.22
CA ASP A 13 -1.71 28.20 23.27
C ASP A 13 -1.25 26.96 24.07
N ARG A 14 -0.33 27.17 25.03
CA ARG A 14 0.22 26.07 25.87
C ARG A 14 -0.85 25.38 26.74
N LYS A 15 -2.02 26.01 26.93
CA LYS A 15 -3.18 25.48 27.66
C LYS A 15 -4.19 24.79 26.72
N GLY A 16 -3.87 24.67 25.41
CA GLY A 16 -4.75 24.07 24.41
C GLY A 16 -5.86 24.96 23.91
N GLN A 17 -5.94 26.22 24.36
CA GLN A 17 -7.00 27.15 23.93
C GLN A 17 -6.69 27.72 22.53
N SER A 18 -7.70 27.70 21.65
CA SER A 18 -7.60 28.28 20.32
C SER A 18 -7.67 29.79 20.33
N ARG A 19 -6.69 30.46 19.73
CA ARG A 19 -6.70 31.91 19.44
C ARG A 19 -6.86 32.10 17.93
N VAL A 20 -7.85 32.88 17.53
CA VAL A 20 -8.17 33.20 16.13
C VAL A 20 -7.61 34.58 15.80
N SER A 21 -6.94 34.69 14.65
CA SER A 21 -6.47 35.94 14.07
C SER A 21 -6.71 35.96 12.56
N VAL A 22 -6.74 37.14 11.97
CA VAL A 22 -7.02 37.30 10.52
C VAL A 22 -5.93 38.17 9.91
N LEU A 23 -5.32 37.66 8.80
CA LEU A 23 -4.31 38.39 8.02
C LEU A 23 -4.73 38.41 6.54
N THR A 24 -4.24 39.41 5.79
CA THR A 24 -4.38 39.38 4.33
C THR A 24 -3.54 38.26 3.72
N LEU A 25 -3.88 37.84 2.50
CA LEU A 25 -3.12 36.85 1.74
C LEU A 25 -1.62 37.24 1.67
N SER A 26 -1.31 38.47 1.28
CA SER A 26 0.06 38.97 1.19
C SER A 26 0.80 38.85 2.53
N LYS A 27 0.21 39.34 3.62
CA LYS A 27 0.81 39.24 4.98
C LYS A 27 0.97 37.78 5.44
N THR A 28 0.07 36.90 5.02
CA THR A 28 0.19 35.47 5.32
C THR A 28 1.36 34.84 4.58
N MET A 29 1.55 35.19 3.30
CA MET A 29 2.69 34.70 2.53
C MET A 29 4.02 35.31 3.02
N ASP A 30 4.04 36.58 3.42
CA ASP A 30 5.23 37.18 4.05
C ASP A 30 5.58 36.46 5.35
N LYS A 31 4.59 36.07 6.15
CA LYS A 31 4.81 35.27 7.35
C LYS A 31 5.37 33.87 7.03
N ILE A 32 4.99 33.26 5.93
CA ILE A 32 5.55 31.96 5.45
C ILE A 32 6.98 32.16 4.95
N ARG A 33 7.27 33.25 4.23
CA ARG A 33 8.59 33.60 3.70
C ARG A 33 9.60 33.88 4.81
N SER A 34 9.20 34.66 5.82
CA SER A 34 10.04 35.11 6.93
C SER A 34 9.77 34.32 8.23
N ASN A 35 9.42 33.03 8.12
CA ASN A 35 9.06 32.27 9.30
C ASN A 35 10.28 32.12 10.23
N VAL A 36 10.17 32.70 11.42
CA VAL A 36 11.22 32.71 12.46
C VAL A 36 11.63 31.30 12.91
N ASN A 37 10.79 30.29 12.62
CA ASN A 37 11.04 28.89 12.98
C ASN A 37 11.55 28.06 11.78
N MET A 38 12.27 28.68 10.85
CA MET A 38 12.82 28.00 9.66
C MET A 38 13.63 26.75 10.05
N ASP A 39 14.51 26.88 11.06
CA ASP A 39 15.34 25.79 11.58
C ASP A 39 14.49 24.63 12.14
N GLU A 40 13.36 24.92 12.79
CA GLU A 40 12.43 23.88 13.28
C GLU A 40 11.76 23.13 12.12
N PHE A 41 11.47 23.81 11.00
CA PHE A 41 10.92 23.17 9.82
C PHE A 41 11.96 22.34 9.07
N GLU A 42 13.20 22.78 9.01
CA GLU A 42 14.29 22.01 8.42
C GLU A 42 14.59 20.75 9.24
N ALA A 43 14.63 20.88 10.58
CA ALA A 43 14.74 19.73 11.48
C ALA A 43 13.56 18.77 11.31
N LEU A 44 12.33 19.27 11.20
CA LEU A 44 11.13 18.48 10.94
C LEU A 44 11.22 17.73 9.61
N ARG A 45 11.66 18.37 8.54
CA ARG A 45 11.84 17.78 7.21
C ARG A 45 12.92 16.72 7.21
N THR A 46 14.01 16.97 7.94
CA THR A 46 15.09 16.01 8.17
C THR A 46 14.60 14.79 8.93
N ASP A 47 13.84 14.98 10.00
CA ASP A 47 13.23 13.89 10.77
C ASP A 47 12.27 13.04 9.92
N ILE A 48 11.46 13.69 9.06
CA ILE A 48 10.59 12.98 8.10
C ILE A 48 11.42 12.17 7.10
N LYS A 49 12.53 12.72 6.61
CA LYS A 49 13.41 12.05 5.66
C LYS A 49 14.05 10.78 6.23
N TYR A 50 14.41 10.81 7.52
CA TYR A 50 15.08 9.71 8.21
C TYR A 50 14.15 8.85 9.08
N GLY A 51 12.83 9.11 9.09
CA GLY A 51 11.85 8.28 9.79
C GLY A 51 11.85 8.40 11.32
N ASN A 52 12.31 9.51 11.87
CA ASN A 52 12.41 9.72 13.32
C ASN A 52 11.04 9.94 13.99
N LYS A 53 10.82 9.29 15.15
CA LYS A 53 9.52 9.21 15.87
C LYS A 53 9.08 10.48 16.64
N TYR A 54 9.86 11.55 16.73
CA TYR A 54 9.59 12.71 17.59
C TYR A 54 8.69 13.81 16.99
N LEU A 55 8.03 13.52 15.87
CA LEU A 55 7.27 14.47 15.03
C LEU A 55 6.00 15.06 15.67
N VAL A 56 5.32 14.32 16.53
CA VAL A 56 3.95 14.67 16.95
C VAL A 56 3.90 15.89 17.87
N ASN A 57 4.88 16.07 18.74
CA ASN A 57 4.85 17.13 19.77
C ASN A 57 5.26 18.53 19.24
N ARG A 58 6.13 18.61 18.22
CA ARG A 58 6.59 19.90 17.67
C ARG A 58 5.54 20.60 16.79
N THR A 59 4.66 19.83 16.16
CA THR A 59 3.67 20.38 15.20
C THR A 59 2.36 20.84 15.82
N SER A 60 2.09 20.52 17.09
CA SER A 60 0.82 20.84 17.76
C SER A 60 0.62 22.35 18.02
N LEU A 61 1.71 23.09 18.19
CA LEU A 61 1.69 24.53 18.48
C LEU A 61 1.74 25.43 17.23
N MET A 62 1.88 24.86 16.03
CA MET A 62 1.96 25.62 14.79
C MET A 62 0.59 26.23 14.43
N HIS A 63 0.61 27.45 13.88
CA HIS A 63 -0.60 28.07 13.36
C HIS A 63 -1.23 27.23 12.26
N ARG A 64 -2.55 27.11 12.28
CA ARG A 64 -3.32 26.54 11.18
C ARG A 64 -3.96 27.66 10.36
N LEU A 65 -3.98 27.47 9.07
CA LEU A 65 -4.48 28.39 8.05
C LEU A 65 -5.83 27.87 7.54
N TYR A 66 -6.84 28.75 7.53
CA TYR A 66 -8.20 28.48 7.02
C TYR A 66 -8.57 29.58 6.01
N PRO A 67 -8.43 29.31 4.70
CA PRO A 67 -8.64 30.35 3.69
C PRO A 67 -10.11 30.50 3.27
N SER A 68 -10.92 29.45 3.37
CA SER A 68 -12.27 29.39 2.82
C SER A 68 -13.31 30.11 3.69
N ALA A 69 -12.98 30.42 4.94
CA ALA A 69 -13.89 31.15 5.84
C ALA A 69 -13.16 31.98 6.87
N LYS A 70 -13.84 33.02 7.34
CA LYS A 70 -13.55 33.66 8.63
C LYS A 70 -14.20 32.81 9.72
N LEU A 71 -13.42 32.43 10.73
CA LEU A 71 -13.89 31.56 11.80
C LEU A 71 -14.14 32.37 13.07
N LYS A 72 -15.15 31.94 13.84
CA LYS A 72 -15.38 32.34 15.23
C LYS A 72 -15.21 31.15 16.15
N LYS A 73 -14.84 31.41 17.41
CA LYS A 73 -14.81 30.42 18.47
C LYS A 73 -16.14 30.47 19.22
N GLY A 74 -16.84 29.37 19.33
CA GLY A 74 -18.03 29.21 20.16
C GLY A 74 -17.68 29.13 21.65
N ASP A 75 -18.69 29.20 22.49
CA ASP A 75 -18.56 29.09 23.96
C ASP A 75 -18.10 27.66 24.36
N ASP A 76 -18.41 26.66 23.54
CA ASP A 76 -17.96 25.29 23.66
C ASP A 76 -16.48 25.07 23.21
N GLY A 77 -15.84 26.13 22.73
CA GLY A 77 -14.47 26.11 22.22
C GLY A 77 -14.33 25.62 20.80
N GLN A 78 -15.42 25.20 20.13
CA GLN A 78 -15.40 24.77 18.74
C GLN A 78 -15.28 25.95 17.77
N LEU A 79 -14.70 25.70 16.61
CA LEU A 79 -14.57 26.70 15.54
C LEU A 79 -15.68 26.51 14.53
N SER A 80 -16.40 27.61 14.24
CA SER A 80 -17.45 27.61 13.22
C SER A 80 -17.24 28.75 12.20
N PRO A 81 -17.68 28.58 10.94
CA PRO A 81 -17.64 29.63 9.94
C PRO A 81 -18.52 30.80 10.33
N LEU A 82 -17.98 32.02 10.23
CA LEU A 82 -18.70 33.26 10.41
C LEU A 82 -19.02 33.95 9.08
N GLU A 83 -18.09 33.89 8.14
CA GLU A 83 -18.16 34.49 6.81
C GLU A 83 -17.40 33.62 5.82
N TYR A 84 -18.01 33.28 4.69
CA TYR A 84 -17.40 32.49 3.65
C TYR A 84 -16.56 33.34 2.70
N ARG A 85 -15.56 32.71 2.07
CA ARG A 85 -14.62 33.35 1.17
C ARG A 85 -14.41 32.52 -0.11
N ASP A 86 -14.06 33.21 -1.18
CA ASP A 86 -13.91 32.67 -2.52
C ASP A 86 -12.56 31.95 -2.76
N MET A 87 -12.11 31.13 -1.77
CA MET A 87 -10.79 30.49 -1.81
C MET A 87 -10.83 29.05 -1.37
N LEU A 88 -10.18 28.19 -2.16
CA LEU A 88 -9.93 26.79 -1.82
C LEU A 88 -8.50 26.60 -1.31
N LEU A 89 -8.29 25.58 -0.48
CA LEU A 89 -6.98 25.10 -0.07
C LEU A 89 -6.78 23.65 -0.50
N LEU A 90 -5.90 23.46 -1.47
CA LEU A 90 -5.54 22.16 -1.99
C LEU A 90 -4.14 21.72 -1.51
N SER A 91 -3.91 20.41 -1.53
CA SER A 91 -2.61 19.79 -1.28
C SER A 91 -2.25 18.93 -2.47
N ALA A 92 -1.12 19.21 -3.12
CA ALA A 92 -0.55 18.39 -4.19
C ALA A 92 0.63 17.57 -3.66
N GLY A 93 0.75 16.33 -4.08
CA GLY A 93 1.75 15.36 -3.63
C GLY A 93 1.20 14.33 -2.64
N PRO A 94 2.07 13.59 -1.89
CA PRO A 94 3.50 13.90 -1.67
C PRO A 94 4.41 13.57 -2.85
N VAL A 95 5.50 14.31 -2.99
CA VAL A 95 6.58 14.03 -3.93
C VAL A 95 7.77 13.34 -3.23
N VAL A 96 8.62 12.69 -4.01
CA VAL A 96 9.77 11.94 -3.48
C VAL A 96 10.87 12.87 -2.99
N GLU A 97 11.23 13.88 -3.80
CA GLU A 97 12.27 14.85 -3.49
C GLU A 97 11.70 16.23 -3.17
N GLU A 98 12.31 16.92 -2.23
CA GLU A 98 11.88 18.25 -1.81
C GLU A 98 11.97 19.30 -2.95
N GLY A 99 12.98 19.18 -3.83
CA GLY A 99 13.16 20.04 -5.01
C GLY A 99 12.03 19.94 -6.04
N ASP A 100 11.29 18.82 -6.08
CA ASP A 100 10.16 18.67 -6.99
C ASP A 100 8.96 19.54 -6.57
N VAL A 101 8.83 19.90 -5.29
CA VAL A 101 7.79 20.84 -4.84
C VAL A 101 7.96 22.21 -5.46
N ASP A 102 9.19 22.67 -5.65
CA ASP A 102 9.46 23.97 -6.29
C ASP A 102 9.12 23.97 -7.79
N LYS A 103 9.33 22.84 -8.48
CA LYS A 103 8.86 22.65 -9.86
C LYS A 103 7.32 22.69 -9.95
N LEU A 104 6.63 21.96 -9.05
CA LEU A 104 5.17 21.99 -8.97
C LEU A 104 4.65 23.41 -8.68
N LYS A 105 5.33 24.17 -7.83
CA LYS A 105 4.98 25.55 -7.52
C LYS A 105 5.08 26.48 -8.73
N GLN A 106 6.13 26.32 -9.55
CA GLN A 106 6.27 27.06 -10.80
C GLN A 106 5.15 26.76 -11.79
N LEU A 107 4.81 25.45 -11.94
CA LEU A 107 3.69 25.02 -12.80
C LEU A 107 2.35 25.59 -12.33
N CYS A 108 2.09 25.66 -11.02
CA CYS A 108 0.88 26.30 -10.49
C CYS A 108 0.77 27.77 -10.88
N GLY A 109 1.90 28.46 -11.02
CA GLY A 109 1.94 29.87 -11.44
C GLY A 109 1.42 30.15 -12.85
N ILE A 110 1.36 29.11 -13.71
CA ILE A 110 0.81 29.21 -15.06
C ILE A 110 -0.71 29.37 -15.04
N LEU A 111 -1.37 28.80 -14.02
CA LEU A 111 -2.83 28.91 -13.89
C LEU A 111 -3.24 30.27 -13.30
N PRO A 112 -4.01 31.09 -14.02
CA PRO A 112 -4.42 32.39 -13.54
C PRO A 112 -5.34 32.36 -12.32
N VAL A 113 -5.94 31.19 -12.02
CA VAL A 113 -6.80 30.96 -10.85
C VAL A 113 -6.02 30.70 -9.55
N THR A 114 -4.71 30.48 -9.65
CA THR A 114 -3.82 30.30 -8.50
C THR A 114 -3.56 31.64 -7.82
N ALA A 115 -4.07 31.83 -6.61
CA ALA A 115 -3.82 33.02 -5.82
C ALA A 115 -2.49 32.97 -5.04
N ALA A 116 -2.14 31.79 -4.53
CA ALA A 116 -0.84 31.55 -3.91
C ALA A 116 -0.51 30.03 -3.92
N ALA A 117 0.80 29.72 -3.85
CA ALA A 117 1.27 28.38 -3.62
C ALA A 117 2.55 28.38 -2.79
N PHE A 118 2.67 27.42 -1.86
CA PHE A 118 3.81 27.35 -0.95
C PHE A 118 4.10 25.92 -0.51
N LYS A 119 5.35 25.65 -0.18
CA LYS A 119 5.83 24.36 0.33
C LYS A 119 5.17 24.03 1.67
N GLY A 120 4.57 22.85 1.79
CA GLY A 120 3.96 22.36 3.03
C GLY A 120 4.99 22.08 4.14
N ALA A 121 4.52 21.92 5.37
CA ALA A 121 5.39 21.70 6.53
C ALA A 121 6.33 20.49 6.38
N SER A 122 5.87 19.42 5.72
CA SER A 122 6.69 18.22 5.48
C SER A 122 7.79 18.38 4.42
N GLY A 123 7.81 19.48 3.68
CA GLY A 123 8.69 19.66 2.53
C GLY A 123 8.30 18.86 1.27
N ARG A 124 7.40 17.91 1.38
CA ARG A 124 7.02 16.97 0.29
C ARG A 124 5.66 17.25 -0.35
N THR A 125 4.95 18.27 0.09
CA THR A 125 3.65 18.64 -0.48
C THR A 125 3.64 20.11 -0.86
N LEU A 126 2.95 20.44 -1.94
CA LEU A 126 2.63 21.81 -2.30
C LEU A 126 1.24 22.17 -1.77
N LYS A 127 1.10 23.31 -1.12
CA LYS A 127 -0.18 23.90 -0.71
C LYS A 127 -0.56 24.96 -1.73
N ILE A 128 -1.79 24.86 -2.26
CA ILE A 128 -2.28 25.72 -3.34
C ILE A 128 -3.54 26.42 -2.84
N LEU A 129 -3.55 27.73 -2.97
CA LEU A 129 -4.71 28.59 -2.75
C LEU A 129 -5.30 28.97 -4.11
N ALA A 130 -6.48 28.45 -4.43
CA ALA A 130 -7.15 28.73 -5.70
C ALA A 130 -8.40 29.57 -5.47
N ARG A 131 -8.60 30.58 -6.31
CA ARG A 131 -9.78 31.43 -6.26
C ARG A 131 -10.95 30.79 -7.00
N VAL A 132 -12.15 30.79 -6.41
CA VAL A 132 -13.37 30.19 -6.98
C VAL A 132 -14.58 31.13 -6.86
N THR A 133 -15.55 30.98 -7.77
CA THR A 133 -16.80 31.75 -7.71
C THR A 133 -17.94 31.01 -8.40
N LEU A 134 -19.17 31.40 -8.11
CA LEU A 134 -20.30 31.04 -8.95
C LEU A 134 -20.22 31.77 -10.30
N PRO A 135 -20.86 31.24 -11.37
CA PRO A 135 -20.90 31.89 -12.69
C PRO A 135 -21.44 33.31 -12.66
N THR A 136 -22.43 33.53 -11.81
CA THR A 136 -23.09 34.82 -11.61
C THR A 136 -22.25 35.82 -10.80
N GLY A 137 -21.16 35.34 -10.16
CA GLY A 137 -20.37 36.16 -9.23
C GLY A 137 -21.10 36.47 -7.91
N SER A 138 -22.32 35.93 -7.71
CA SER A 138 -23.08 36.13 -6.46
C SER A 138 -22.44 35.37 -5.29
N ARG A 139 -22.68 35.84 -4.08
CA ARG A 139 -22.29 35.17 -2.83
C ARG A 139 -23.42 34.26 -2.37
N LEU A 140 -23.07 33.04 -1.95
CA LEU A 140 -24.00 32.17 -1.26
C LEU A 140 -24.01 32.52 0.23
N GLU A 141 -25.19 32.50 0.85
CA GLU A 141 -25.36 32.80 2.26
C GLU A 141 -25.80 31.57 3.06
N ASN A 142 -26.46 30.60 2.40
CA ASN A 142 -26.93 29.38 3.03
C ASN A 142 -25.76 28.39 3.25
N PRO A 143 -25.54 27.89 4.49
CA PRO A 143 -24.47 26.95 4.81
C PRO A 143 -24.51 25.64 4.01
N GLU A 144 -25.69 25.07 3.72
CA GLU A 144 -25.82 23.82 2.97
C GLU A 144 -25.48 24.02 1.48
N GLU A 145 -25.91 25.14 0.88
CA GLU A 145 -25.55 25.50 -0.49
C GLU A 145 -24.05 25.77 -0.60
N MET A 146 -23.46 26.40 0.43
CA MET A 146 -22.01 26.64 0.49
C MET A 146 -21.22 25.32 0.58
N ASP A 147 -21.64 24.38 1.41
CA ASP A 147 -20.99 23.06 1.50
C ASP A 147 -21.07 22.32 0.18
N HIS A 148 -22.23 22.32 -0.47
CA HIS A 148 -22.40 21.72 -1.79
C HIS A 148 -21.50 22.38 -2.85
N PHE A 149 -21.48 23.71 -2.90
CA PHE A 149 -20.60 24.47 -3.79
C PHE A 149 -19.14 24.14 -3.56
N PHE A 150 -18.67 24.16 -2.30
CA PHE A 150 -17.26 23.87 -2.00
C PHE A 150 -16.87 22.44 -2.33
N ARG A 151 -17.71 21.43 -2.08
CA ARG A 151 -17.46 20.04 -2.50
C ARG A 151 -17.24 19.96 -3.99
N LYS A 152 -18.10 20.61 -4.78
CA LYS A 152 -17.98 20.64 -6.23
C LYS A 152 -16.74 21.42 -6.68
N ALA A 153 -16.51 22.60 -6.08
CA ALA A 153 -15.35 23.43 -6.39
C ALA A 153 -14.03 22.71 -6.12
N TYR A 154 -13.94 21.95 -5.01
CA TYR A 154 -12.78 21.13 -4.71
C TYR A 154 -12.59 20.01 -5.73
N SER A 155 -13.65 19.33 -6.15
CA SER A 155 -13.57 18.27 -7.17
C SER A 155 -13.04 18.82 -8.49
N VAL A 156 -13.57 19.95 -8.95
CA VAL A 156 -13.14 20.60 -10.21
C VAL A 156 -11.71 21.10 -10.12
N ALA A 157 -11.36 21.78 -9.03
CA ALA A 157 -10.02 22.32 -8.85
C ALA A 157 -8.97 21.19 -8.68
N ALA A 158 -9.29 20.13 -7.94
CA ALA A 158 -8.40 18.97 -7.79
C ALA A 158 -8.12 18.30 -9.13
N ALA A 159 -9.13 18.15 -9.98
CA ALA A 159 -8.96 17.61 -11.33
C ALA A 159 -8.08 18.52 -12.20
N LEU A 160 -8.29 19.84 -12.14
CA LEU A 160 -7.49 20.83 -12.87
C LEU A 160 -6.00 20.75 -12.49
N TYR A 161 -5.72 20.91 -11.20
CA TYR A 161 -4.34 20.91 -10.72
C TYR A 161 -3.71 19.51 -10.84
N GLY A 162 -4.47 18.44 -10.64
CA GLY A 162 -4.00 17.07 -10.84
C GLY A 162 -3.52 16.82 -12.27
N SER A 163 -4.28 17.28 -13.25
CA SER A 163 -3.91 17.19 -14.67
C SER A 163 -2.67 18.02 -15.01
N LEU A 164 -2.54 19.23 -14.44
CA LEU A 164 -1.40 20.10 -14.68
C LEU A 164 -0.11 19.59 -14.03
N LEU A 165 -0.22 19.16 -12.75
CA LEU A 165 0.94 18.85 -11.91
C LEU A 165 1.36 17.39 -12.02
N ASN A 166 0.51 16.55 -12.57
CA ASN A 166 0.71 15.09 -12.66
C ASN A 166 1.04 14.43 -11.30
N VAL A 167 0.43 14.94 -10.23
CA VAL A 167 0.50 14.38 -8.88
C VAL A 167 -0.90 14.38 -8.27
N PRO A 168 -1.17 13.54 -7.25
CA PRO A 168 -2.44 13.59 -6.54
C PRO A 168 -2.69 14.97 -5.94
N VAL A 169 -3.87 15.53 -6.19
CA VAL A 169 -4.31 16.81 -5.63
C VAL A 169 -5.63 16.61 -4.92
N MET A 170 -5.70 17.05 -3.67
CA MET A 170 -6.86 16.86 -2.81
C MET A 170 -7.12 18.08 -1.92
N PRO A 171 -8.32 18.23 -1.35
CA PRO A 171 -8.57 19.22 -0.30
C PRO A 171 -7.61 19.02 0.88
N SER A 172 -7.04 20.09 1.40
CA SER A 172 -6.05 20.01 2.48
C SER A 172 -6.70 19.92 3.86
N GLY A 173 -6.36 18.85 4.61
CA GLY A 173 -6.71 18.74 6.04
C GLY A 173 -8.21 18.66 6.34
N ILE A 174 -9.01 18.20 5.39
CA ILE A 174 -10.42 17.83 5.59
C ILE A 174 -10.44 16.39 6.12
N THR A 175 -11.19 16.16 7.19
CA THR A 175 -11.54 14.83 7.69
C THR A 175 -12.97 14.50 7.26
N ASP A 176 -13.28 13.20 7.10
CA ASP A 176 -14.63 12.78 6.72
C ASP A 176 -15.68 13.29 7.70
N GLY A 177 -16.81 13.74 7.15
CA GLY A 177 -17.88 14.38 7.93
C GLY A 177 -17.68 15.86 8.24
N SER A 178 -16.47 16.43 8.01
CA SER A 178 -16.27 17.86 8.18
C SER A 178 -16.68 18.66 6.94
N SER A 179 -17.19 19.88 7.18
CA SER A 179 -17.50 20.82 6.10
C SER A 179 -16.23 21.11 5.26
N PRO A 180 -16.30 21.05 3.92
CA PRO A 180 -15.18 21.36 3.04
C PRO A 180 -14.68 22.79 3.21
N VAL A 181 -15.50 23.69 3.75
CA VAL A 181 -15.13 25.06 4.12
C VAL A 181 -14.05 25.08 5.21
N MET A 182 -13.96 24.03 6.02
CA MET A 182 -12.98 23.89 7.10
C MET A 182 -11.62 23.37 6.64
N ALA A 183 -11.36 23.35 5.33
CA ALA A 183 -10.05 22.98 4.80
C ALA A 183 -8.93 23.78 5.45
N THR A 184 -7.88 23.06 5.89
CA THR A 184 -6.82 23.66 6.69
C THR A 184 -5.46 23.04 6.39
N CYS A 185 -4.40 23.81 6.60
CA CYS A 185 -3.05 23.30 6.70
C CYS A 185 -2.29 24.01 7.83
N ARG A 186 -1.16 23.43 8.24
CA ARG A 186 -0.22 24.14 9.11
C ARG A 186 0.51 25.20 8.31
N ILE A 187 0.75 26.37 8.91
CA ILE A 187 1.64 27.35 8.33
C ILE A 187 3.05 26.73 8.25
N SER A 188 3.73 26.94 7.15
CA SER A 188 5.05 26.36 6.91
C SER A 188 6.12 27.44 6.74
N ALA A 189 7.35 27.04 6.47
CA ALA A 189 8.42 27.92 6.01
C ALA A 189 8.70 27.62 4.53
N ASP A 190 8.61 28.64 3.70
CA ASP A 190 8.96 28.61 2.28
C ASP A 190 9.60 29.96 1.92
N PRO A 191 10.90 29.99 1.57
CA PRO A 191 11.59 31.26 1.27
C PRO A 191 11.08 31.93 0.01
N SER A 192 10.39 31.21 -0.88
CA SER A 192 9.90 31.72 -2.15
C SER A 192 8.46 31.29 -2.45
N PRO A 193 7.46 31.67 -1.60
CA PRO A 193 6.07 31.34 -1.88
C PRO A 193 5.58 32.10 -3.12
N LEU A 194 4.78 31.44 -3.95
CA LEU A 194 4.11 32.07 -5.09
C LEU A 194 2.97 32.94 -4.58
N ILE A 195 2.84 34.15 -5.11
CA ILE A 195 1.71 35.06 -4.87
C ILE A 195 1.27 35.66 -6.20
N ASN A 196 -0.03 35.56 -6.48
CA ASN A 196 -0.67 36.18 -7.64
C ASN A 196 -1.82 37.07 -7.17
N THR A 197 -1.58 38.37 -7.08
CA THR A 197 -2.59 39.38 -6.71
C THR A 197 -3.55 39.73 -7.85
N GLN A 198 -3.35 39.15 -9.04
CA GLN A 198 -4.23 39.27 -10.20
C GLN A 198 -5.04 37.99 -10.43
N ALA A 199 -5.09 37.09 -9.43
CA ALA A 199 -5.78 35.83 -9.60
C ALA A 199 -7.24 36.00 -10.01
N VAL A 200 -7.63 35.38 -11.11
CA VAL A 200 -9.01 35.31 -11.57
C VAL A 200 -9.76 34.21 -10.83
N ALA A 201 -11.07 34.34 -10.72
CA ALA A 201 -11.85 33.30 -10.05
C ALA A 201 -12.24 32.18 -11.02
N LEU A 202 -12.01 30.95 -10.62
CA LEU A 202 -12.51 29.77 -11.30
C LEU A 202 -14.04 29.71 -11.14
N LYS A 203 -14.75 29.81 -12.25
CA LYS A 203 -16.21 29.75 -12.29
C LYS A 203 -16.69 28.30 -12.21
N ILE A 204 -17.50 27.95 -11.21
CA ILE A 204 -18.01 26.61 -10.98
C ILE A 204 -19.44 26.49 -11.54
N ASN A 205 -19.56 25.98 -12.76
CA ASN A 205 -20.86 25.73 -13.40
C ASN A 205 -21.41 24.32 -13.12
N GLY A 206 -22.73 24.19 -13.17
CA GLY A 206 -23.44 22.95 -12.87
C GLY A 206 -23.27 21.81 -13.89
N SER A 207 -22.92 22.09 -15.14
CA SER A 207 -23.14 21.15 -16.25
C SER A 207 -22.05 21.01 -17.31
N GLU A 208 -21.03 21.87 -17.40
CA GLU A 208 -20.00 21.75 -18.44
C GLU A 208 -18.68 21.15 -17.95
N PRO A 209 -18.00 20.33 -18.78
CA PRO A 209 -16.67 19.83 -18.46
C PRO A 209 -15.66 20.98 -18.37
N PHE A 210 -14.85 20.98 -17.33
CA PHE A 210 -13.92 22.05 -16.97
C PHE A 210 -12.91 22.43 -18.10
N VAL A 211 -12.44 21.44 -18.87
CA VAL A 211 -11.44 21.64 -19.92
C VAL A 211 -11.92 22.64 -20.99
N SER A 212 -13.21 22.65 -21.28
CA SER A 212 -13.78 23.59 -22.27
C SER A 212 -13.86 25.03 -21.78
N GLN A 213 -13.90 25.27 -20.46
CA GLN A 213 -13.96 26.61 -19.89
C GLN A 213 -12.58 27.28 -19.85
N VAL A 214 -11.54 26.54 -19.44
CA VAL A 214 -10.16 27.08 -19.42
C VAL A 214 -9.67 27.40 -20.83
N SER A 215 -10.02 26.57 -21.80
CA SER A 215 -9.66 26.81 -23.20
C SER A 215 -10.33 28.06 -23.78
N LYS A 216 -11.57 28.38 -23.37
CA LYS A 216 -12.30 29.58 -23.80
C LYS A 216 -11.80 30.86 -23.11
N GLU A 217 -11.40 30.80 -21.83
CA GLU A 217 -10.93 31.96 -21.07
C GLU A 217 -9.47 32.35 -21.38
N LEU A 218 -8.64 31.37 -21.81
CA LEU A 218 -7.24 31.61 -22.17
C LEU A 218 -7.05 31.99 -23.64
N ASP A 219 -8.15 32.08 -24.41
CA ASP A 219 -8.13 32.34 -25.88
C ASP A 219 -7.14 31.42 -26.64
N ILE A 220 -6.90 30.22 -26.08
CA ILE A 220 -6.15 29.17 -26.73
C ILE A 220 -7.11 28.59 -27.78
N LYS A 221 -7.10 29.17 -28.97
CA LYS A 221 -7.55 28.47 -30.18
C LYS A 221 -6.62 27.28 -30.34
N ALA A 222 -6.99 26.15 -29.73
CA ALA A 222 -6.46 24.87 -30.14
C ALA A 222 -6.85 24.74 -31.61
N GLU A 223 -5.95 25.02 -32.53
CA GLU A 223 -6.10 24.53 -33.89
C GLU A 223 -6.38 23.06 -33.78
N ASP A 224 -7.42 22.58 -34.45
CA ASP A 224 -7.82 21.18 -34.46
C ASP A 224 -6.72 20.35 -35.15
N ASN A 225 -5.60 20.18 -34.47
CA ASN A 225 -4.55 19.29 -34.94
C ASN A 225 -4.97 17.82 -34.70
N GLU A 226 -4.40 16.93 -35.50
CA GLU A 226 -4.72 15.50 -35.50
C GLU A 226 -4.64 14.89 -34.08
N VAL A 227 -3.68 15.32 -33.26
CA VAL A 227 -3.48 14.85 -31.89
C VAL A 227 -4.66 15.24 -30.97
N THR A 228 -5.19 16.45 -31.12
CA THR A 228 -6.32 16.94 -30.33
C THR A 228 -7.62 16.25 -30.73
N VAL A 229 -7.80 16.01 -32.02
CA VAL A 229 -8.98 15.32 -32.59
C VAL A 229 -8.98 13.86 -32.12
N LEU A 230 -7.84 13.17 -32.21
CA LEU A 230 -7.68 11.80 -31.69
C LEU A 230 -7.96 11.73 -30.20
N ALA A 231 -7.41 12.63 -29.40
CA ALA A 231 -7.64 12.64 -27.94
C ALA A 231 -9.13 12.81 -27.60
N ARG A 232 -9.84 13.74 -28.25
CA ARG A 232 -11.29 13.92 -28.06
C ARG A 232 -12.08 12.68 -28.45
N PHE A 233 -11.73 12.05 -29.55
CA PHE A 233 -12.37 10.80 -29.99
C PHE A 233 -12.21 9.71 -28.96
N LEU A 234 -10.98 9.46 -28.49
CA LEU A 234 -10.66 8.44 -27.49
C LEU A 234 -11.35 8.72 -26.16
N ASP A 235 -11.25 9.95 -25.65
CA ASP A 235 -11.88 10.38 -24.40
C ASP A 235 -13.41 10.45 -24.50
N GLY A 236 -13.95 10.60 -25.70
CA GLY A 236 -15.41 10.52 -25.94
C GLY A 236 -15.99 9.15 -25.63
N HIS A 237 -15.30 8.08 -25.98
CA HIS A 237 -15.79 6.70 -25.89
C HIS A 237 -15.29 5.97 -24.67
N TYR A 238 -14.08 6.30 -24.18
CA TYR A 238 -13.39 5.59 -23.11
C TYR A 238 -12.97 6.54 -21.99
N ARG A 239 -12.69 5.96 -20.82
CA ARG A 239 -11.93 6.59 -19.77
C ARG A 239 -10.63 5.83 -19.65
N PHE A 240 -9.51 6.53 -19.56
CA PHE A 240 -8.18 5.94 -19.40
C PHE A 240 -7.59 6.30 -18.06
N ARG A 241 -6.75 5.40 -17.52
CA ARG A 241 -5.89 5.64 -16.38
C ARG A 241 -4.60 4.86 -16.54
N TYR A 242 -3.51 5.37 -16.03
CA TYR A 242 -2.28 4.60 -15.89
C TYR A 242 -2.25 4.00 -14.48
N ASN A 243 -2.34 2.68 -14.37
CA ASN A 243 -2.25 1.95 -13.13
C ASN A 243 -0.78 1.83 -12.73
N THR A 244 -0.36 2.56 -11.70
CA THR A 244 1.05 2.63 -11.29
C THR A 244 1.54 1.31 -10.69
N VAL A 245 0.66 0.51 -10.07
CA VAL A 245 1.01 -0.81 -9.53
C VAL A 245 1.32 -1.78 -10.66
N ARG A 246 0.43 -1.88 -11.65
CA ARG A 246 0.60 -2.78 -12.81
C ARG A 246 1.56 -2.25 -13.87
N GLY A 247 1.90 -0.96 -13.81
CA GLY A 247 2.73 -0.31 -14.80
C GLY A 247 2.12 -0.31 -16.21
N ALA A 248 0.79 -0.22 -16.31
CA ALA A 248 0.05 -0.35 -17.56
C ALA A 248 -1.11 0.64 -17.62
N THR A 249 -1.38 1.14 -18.84
CA THR A 249 -2.58 1.93 -19.10
C THR A 249 -3.80 1.00 -19.14
N GLU A 250 -4.85 1.39 -18.44
CA GLU A 250 -6.14 0.70 -18.38
C GLU A 250 -7.23 1.59 -18.97
N TYR A 251 -8.24 0.96 -19.54
CA TYR A 251 -9.41 1.65 -20.08
C TYR A 251 -10.72 1.14 -19.45
N LEU A 252 -11.70 2.03 -19.42
CA LEU A 252 -13.09 1.74 -19.12
C LEU A 252 -13.92 2.19 -20.32
N ASP A 253 -14.62 1.26 -20.96
CA ASP A 253 -15.60 1.59 -22.01
C ASP A 253 -16.81 2.25 -21.36
N LYS A 254 -17.10 3.50 -21.71
CA LYS A 254 -18.22 4.26 -21.14
C LYS A 254 -19.59 3.63 -21.42
N ARG A 255 -19.69 2.86 -22.50
CA ARG A 255 -20.92 2.13 -22.90
C ARG A 255 -21.13 0.87 -22.09
N MET A 256 -20.04 0.32 -21.54
CA MET A 256 -19.99 -0.96 -20.80
C MET A 256 -19.25 -0.81 -19.47
N ALA A 257 -19.50 0.27 -18.74
CA ALA A 257 -18.79 0.63 -17.51
C ALA A 257 -18.87 -0.46 -16.42
N TYR A 258 -19.90 -1.30 -16.44
CA TYR A 258 -20.08 -2.43 -15.52
C TYR A 258 -19.02 -3.54 -15.67
N TRP A 259 -18.27 -3.57 -16.78
CA TRP A 259 -17.20 -4.54 -16.98
C TRP A 259 -15.89 -4.16 -16.26
N GLY A 260 -15.82 -2.98 -15.67
CA GLY A 260 -14.67 -2.48 -14.95
C GLY A 260 -13.46 -2.10 -15.84
N TRP A 261 -12.35 -1.80 -15.20
CA TRP A 261 -11.10 -1.41 -15.86
C TRP A 261 -10.40 -2.61 -16.48
N ARG A 262 -9.91 -2.44 -17.72
CA ARG A 262 -9.19 -3.45 -18.51
C ARG A 262 -7.86 -2.90 -18.99
N ALA A 263 -6.84 -3.75 -19.09
CA ALA A 263 -5.56 -3.34 -19.65
C ALA A 263 -5.66 -3.05 -21.15
N CYS A 264 -4.99 -1.99 -21.61
CA CYS A 264 -4.85 -1.65 -23.02
C CYS A 264 -3.80 -2.58 -23.65
N ASP A 265 -4.26 -3.68 -24.26
CA ASP A 265 -3.40 -4.55 -25.07
C ASP A 265 -3.27 -4.07 -26.52
N MET A 266 -2.36 -4.67 -27.30
CA MET A 266 -2.16 -4.31 -28.72
C MET A 266 -3.41 -4.54 -29.58
N ARG A 267 -4.24 -5.52 -29.23
CA ARG A 267 -5.49 -5.78 -29.96
C ARG A 267 -6.47 -4.62 -29.78
N PHE A 268 -6.57 -4.13 -28.55
CA PHE A 268 -7.39 -2.96 -28.24
C PHE A 268 -6.86 -1.69 -28.91
N VAL A 269 -5.54 -1.46 -28.88
CA VAL A 269 -4.89 -0.34 -29.57
C VAL A 269 -5.18 -0.34 -31.06
N ASN A 270 -5.09 -1.49 -31.71
CA ASN A 270 -5.41 -1.65 -33.12
C ASN A 270 -6.89 -1.36 -33.41
N SER A 271 -7.80 -1.82 -32.54
CA SER A 271 -9.23 -1.49 -32.68
C SER A 271 -9.48 0.00 -32.58
N LEU A 272 -8.88 0.69 -31.60
CA LEU A 272 -9.00 2.14 -31.46
C LEU A 272 -8.50 2.90 -32.70
N SER A 273 -7.41 2.42 -33.31
CA SER A 273 -6.87 3.00 -34.55
C SER A 273 -7.86 2.83 -35.71
N LEU A 274 -8.48 1.66 -35.84
CA LEU A 274 -9.49 1.39 -36.87
C LEU A 274 -10.74 2.24 -36.66
N ASP A 275 -11.29 2.25 -35.45
CA ASP A 275 -12.49 3.03 -35.09
C ASP A 275 -12.27 4.54 -35.33
N ALA A 276 -11.08 5.05 -35.04
CA ALA A 276 -10.70 6.45 -35.30
C ALA A 276 -10.69 6.73 -36.81
N ARG A 277 -10.09 5.83 -37.60
CA ARG A 277 -10.02 5.97 -39.07
C ARG A 277 -11.38 5.86 -39.72
N GLU A 278 -12.26 4.96 -39.25
CA GLU A 278 -13.64 4.90 -39.70
C GLU A 278 -14.41 6.20 -39.39
N SER A 279 -14.02 6.89 -38.33
CA SER A 279 -14.56 8.21 -37.95
C SER A 279 -13.89 9.38 -38.70
N GLY A 280 -13.04 9.10 -39.70
CA GLY A 280 -12.36 10.11 -40.50
C GLY A 280 -11.09 10.72 -39.88
N ILE A 281 -10.56 10.11 -38.81
CA ILE A 281 -9.34 10.58 -38.12
C ILE A 281 -8.16 9.73 -38.58
N ASP A 282 -7.15 10.30 -39.22
CA ASP A 282 -5.96 9.54 -39.65
C ASP A 282 -5.05 9.22 -38.46
N ALA A 283 -5.45 8.23 -37.68
CA ALA A 283 -4.73 7.76 -36.50
C ALA A 283 -4.16 6.35 -36.73
N ARG A 284 -2.85 6.22 -36.66
CA ARG A 284 -2.15 4.93 -36.71
C ARG A 284 -2.05 4.32 -35.31
N PRO A 285 -1.85 2.99 -35.16
CA PRO A 285 -1.65 2.35 -33.86
C PRO A 285 -0.54 3.01 -33.02
N LYS A 286 0.52 3.54 -33.68
CA LYS A 286 1.60 4.27 -33.01
C LYS A 286 1.10 5.57 -32.37
N ASP A 287 0.19 6.27 -33.01
CA ASP A 287 -0.34 7.55 -32.51
C ASP A 287 -1.23 7.30 -31.29
N VAL A 288 -2.07 6.25 -31.35
CA VAL A 288 -2.86 5.76 -30.21
C VAL A 288 -1.94 5.33 -29.06
N LEU A 289 -0.88 4.56 -29.31
CA LEU A 289 0.10 4.18 -28.30
C LEU A 289 0.80 5.37 -27.68
N THR A 290 1.15 6.38 -28.49
CA THR A 290 1.79 7.62 -28.01
C THR A 290 0.86 8.34 -27.06
N TYR A 291 -0.44 8.43 -27.38
CA TYR A 291 -1.44 9.01 -26.49
C TYR A 291 -1.57 8.21 -25.18
N LEU A 292 -1.79 6.88 -25.28
CA LEU A 292 -2.00 5.99 -24.12
C LEU A 292 -0.78 5.91 -23.18
N ASN A 293 0.44 6.09 -23.70
CA ASN A 293 1.68 6.09 -22.92
C ASN A 293 2.18 7.49 -22.55
N SER A 294 1.37 8.53 -22.82
CA SER A 294 1.72 9.91 -22.48
C SER A 294 1.25 10.28 -21.07
N LEU A 295 1.85 11.34 -20.51
CA LEU A 295 1.43 11.94 -19.24
C LEU A 295 0.05 12.62 -19.31
N ARG A 296 -0.63 12.60 -20.46
CA ARG A 296 -2.03 13.02 -20.59
C ARG A 296 -2.98 12.05 -19.89
N ILE A 297 -2.58 10.78 -19.79
CA ILE A 297 -3.33 9.76 -19.04
C ILE A 297 -3.00 9.90 -17.55
N GLN A 298 -4.05 10.06 -16.75
CA GLN A 298 -3.91 10.21 -15.29
C GLN A 298 -3.30 8.96 -14.66
N SER A 299 -2.20 9.14 -13.93
CA SER A 299 -1.61 8.07 -13.12
C SER A 299 -2.40 7.89 -11.83
N ILE A 300 -2.78 6.65 -11.53
CA ILE A 300 -3.55 6.29 -10.34
C ILE A 300 -2.90 5.06 -9.69
N ASP A 301 -2.71 5.11 -8.38
CA ASP A 301 -2.54 3.91 -7.56
C ASP A 301 -3.92 3.45 -7.08
N PRO A 302 -4.48 2.35 -7.63
CA PRO A 302 -5.81 1.89 -7.25
C PRO A 302 -5.86 1.34 -5.83
N VAL A 303 -4.73 0.91 -5.28
CA VAL A 303 -4.65 0.40 -3.90
C VAL A 303 -4.69 1.57 -2.92
N ASP A 304 -3.85 2.59 -3.13
CA ASP A 304 -3.88 3.80 -2.30
C ASP A 304 -5.25 4.49 -2.37
N SER A 305 -5.86 4.53 -3.57
CA SER A 305 -7.21 5.09 -3.75
C SER A 305 -8.27 4.33 -2.95
N TYR A 306 -8.22 2.99 -2.96
CA TYR A 306 -9.13 2.15 -2.19
C TYR A 306 -8.93 2.33 -0.69
N LEU A 307 -7.69 2.22 -0.20
CA LEU A 307 -7.35 2.36 1.22
C LEU A 307 -7.68 3.76 1.75
N TYR A 308 -7.51 4.79 0.93
CA TYR A 308 -7.90 6.15 1.29
C TYR A 308 -9.43 6.30 1.44
N ALA A 309 -10.19 5.73 0.51
CA ALA A 309 -11.65 5.79 0.54
C ALA A 309 -12.26 5.06 1.76
N THR A 310 -11.59 4.01 2.25
CA THR A 310 -12.08 3.21 3.40
C THR A 310 -11.56 3.69 4.76
N ALA A 311 -10.47 4.43 4.80
CA ALA A 311 -9.67 4.72 5.99
C ALA A 311 -10.37 5.43 7.16
N ALA A 312 -11.55 6.04 6.96
CA ALA A 312 -12.26 6.79 7.99
C ALA A 312 -13.56 6.10 8.46
N GLN A 313 -13.75 4.83 8.11
CA GLN A 313 -15.04 4.15 8.29
C GLN A 313 -15.06 3.11 9.41
N TRP A 314 -13.92 2.83 10.06
CA TRP A 314 -13.89 1.76 11.08
C TRP A 314 -14.73 2.12 12.31
N ASP A 315 -15.63 1.22 12.65
CA ASP A 315 -16.59 1.34 13.74
C ASP A 315 -16.11 0.78 15.10
N GLY A 316 -14.87 0.27 15.15
CA GLY A 316 -14.27 -0.30 16.36
C GLY A 316 -14.41 -1.81 16.52
N HIS A 317 -15.17 -2.49 15.64
CA HIS A 317 -15.30 -3.95 15.68
C HIS A 317 -14.09 -4.68 15.05
N ASP A 318 -13.73 -5.86 15.55
CA ASP A 318 -12.55 -6.62 15.06
C ASP A 318 -12.89 -7.52 13.85
N TYR A 319 -12.99 -6.91 12.68
CA TYR A 319 -13.26 -7.61 11.41
C TYR A 319 -12.11 -8.52 10.97
N ILE A 320 -10.87 -8.24 11.38
CA ILE A 320 -9.74 -9.13 11.10
C ILE A 320 -9.89 -10.44 11.84
N ALA A 321 -10.32 -10.40 13.11
CA ALA A 321 -10.62 -11.61 13.88
C ALA A 321 -11.80 -12.38 13.29
N ASP A 322 -12.84 -11.72 12.80
CA ASP A 322 -13.98 -12.38 12.13
C ASP A 322 -13.54 -13.14 10.89
N VAL A 323 -12.66 -12.55 10.07
CA VAL A 323 -12.10 -13.22 8.89
C VAL A 323 -11.24 -14.41 9.29
N ALA A 324 -10.38 -14.27 10.31
CA ALA A 324 -9.60 -15.38 10.84
C ALA A 324 -10.48 -16.51 11.37
N ALA A 325 -11.57 -16.20 12.06
CA ALA A 325 -12.49 -17.16 12.67
C ALA A 325 -13.20 -18.09 11.67
N ARG A 326 -13.18 -17.75 10.35
CA ARG A 326 -13.72 -18.61 9.28
C ARG A 326 -12.90 -19.88 9.10
N VAL A 327 -11.60 -19.81 9.40
CA VAL A 327 -10.69 -20.96 9.37
C VAL A 327 -10.70 -21.61 10.74
N LYS A 328 -11.37 -22.76 10.86
CA LYS A 328 -11.35 -23.56 12.10
C LYS A 328 -10.08 -24.38 12.16
N THR A 329 -9.29 -24.20 13.22
CA THR A 329 -7.99 -24.86 13.40
C THR A 329 -7.73 -25.13 14.88
N ASP A 330 -6.83 -26.06 15.14
CA ASP A 330 -6.30 -26.39 16.47
C ASP A 330 -5.09 -25.51 16.88
N LEU A 331 -4.66 -24.60 15.99
CA LEU A 331 -3.56 -23.66 16.24
C LEU A 331 -4.03 -22.50 17.14
N PRO A 332 -3.64 -22.45 18.42
CA PRO A 332 -4.13 -21.43 19.36
C PRO A 332 -3.77 -20.01 18.94
N GLN A 333 -2.60 -19.84 18.29
CA GLN A 333 -2.09 -18.54 17.87
C GLN A 333 -2.66 -18.07 16.53
N TRP A 334 -3.56 -18.83 15.88
CA TRP A 334 -4.04 -18.56 14.54
C TRP A 334 -4.56 -17.12 14.37
N THR A 335 -5.48 -16.68 15.21
CA THR A 335 -6.09 -15.33 15.09
C THR A 335 -5.03 -14.23 15.22
N GLN A 336 -4.10 -14.37 16.18
CA GLN A 336 -3.02 -13.42 16.38
C GLN A 336 -2.06 -13.39 15.17
N TRP A 337 -1.61 -14.55 14.71
CA TRP A 337 -0.66 -14.63 13.61
C TRP A 337 -1.29 -14.21 12.28
N PHE A 338 -2.57 -14.52 12.06
CA PHE A 338 -3.33 -14.01 10.91
C PHE A 338 -3.41 -12.48 10.95
N ARG A 339 -3.70 -11.89 12.13
CA ARG A 339 -3.72 -10.42 12.28
C ARG A 339 -2.37 -9.80 11.94
N LEU A 340 -1.26 -10.31 12.48
CA LEU A 340 0.09 -9.81 12.18
C LEU A 340 0.40 -9.89 10.69
N TRP A 341 0.09 -11.01 10.06
CA TRP A 341 0.29 -11.21 8.63
C TRP A 341 -0.58 -10.28 7.78
N PHE A 342 -1.87 -10.13 8.12
CA PHE A 342 -2.81 -9.28 7.40
C PHE A 342 -2.43 -7.80 7.50
N LEU A 343 -2.09 -7.32 8.69
CA LEU A 343 -1.57 -5.98 8.90
C LEU A 343 -0.24 -5.77 8.16
N GLY A 344 0.63 -6.76 8.14
CA GLY A 344 1.87 -6.76 7.35
C GLY A 344 1.61 -6.63 5.85
N MET A 345 0.56 -7.26 5.32
CA MET A 345 0.13 -7.15 3.92
C MET A 345 -0.35 -5.72 3.61
N VAL A 346 -1.24 -5.16 4.41
CA VAL A 346 -1.76 -3.80 4.21
C VAL A 346 -0.65 -2.76 4.39
N ALA A 347 0.22 -2.92 5.39
CA ALA A 347 1.37 -2.05 5.60
C ALA A 347 2.34 -2.05 4.42
N GLN A 348 2.52 -3.19 3.76
CA GLN A 348 3.34 -3.31 2.56
C GLN A 348 2.73 -2.50 1.40
N TRP A 349 1.41 -2.57 1.20
CA TRP A 349 0.72 -1.74 0.20
C TRP A 349 0.83 -0.25 0.50
N MET A 350 0.79 0.14 1.76
CA MET A 350 0.96 1.53 2.21
C MET A 350 2.42 2.01 2.21
N GLY A 351 3.40 1.12 1.98
CA GLY A 351 4.84 1.47 2.06
C GLY A 351 5.38 1.62 3.48
N TYR A 352 4.71 1.04 4.48
CA TYR A 352 5.06 1.11 5.91
C TYR A 352 5.92 -0.05 6.42
N ASN A 353 6.31 -0.99 5.57
CA ASN A 353 7.07 -2.18 5.97
C ASN A 353 8.58 -1.91 6.21
N GLY A 354 9.04 -0.69 6.01
CA GLY A 354 10.43 -0.31 6.29
C GLY A 354 11.43 -1.14 5.47
N ARG A 355 12.37 -1.79 6.18
CA ARG A 355 13.50 -2.50 5.57
C ARG A 355 13.14 -3.88 5.01
N TYR A 356 12.11 -4.53 5.54
CA TYR A 356 11.74 -5.91 5.19
C TYR A 356 10.30 -5.97 4.68
N GLY A 357 10.05 -6.84 3.68
CA GLY A 357 8.71 -7.16 3.22
C GLY A 357 7.96 -8.06 4.21
N ASN A 358 6.65 -8.29 3.97
CA ASN A 358 5.87 -9.29 4.70
C ASN A 358 6.42 -10.69 4.38
N SER A 359 7.28 -11.20 5.25
CA SER A 359 8.17 -12.34 4.97
C SER A 359 7.63 -13.68 5.47
N ILE A 360 6.51 -13.68 6.18
CA ILE A 360 5.88 -14.88 6.74
C ILE A 360 4.61 -15.20 5.96
N VAL A 361 4.36 -16.48 5.74
CA VAL A 361 3.32 -17.01 4.86
C VAL A 361 2.42 -17.96 5.64
N PRO A 362 1.11 -17.70 5.77
CA PRO A 362 0.15 -18.70 6.24
C PRO A 362 0.07 -19.85 5.23
N LEU A 363 0.17 -21.09 5.71
CA LEU A 363 0.08 -22.28 4.88
C LEU A 363 -1.12 -23.12 5.35
N LEU A 364 -2.24 -23.01 4.61
CA LEU A 364 -3.48 -23.71 4.93
C LEU A 364 -3.43 -25.14 4.44
N VAL A 365 -3.51 -26.09 5.37
CA VAL A 365 -3.53 -27.53 5.09
C VAL A 365 -4.91 -28.09 5.36
N ALA A 366 -5.53 -28.71 4.35
CA ALA A 366 -6.82 -29.37 4.46
C ALA A 366 -7.07 -30.29 3.28
N PRO A 367 -8.03 -31.25 3.37
CA PRO A 367 -8.50 -32.01 2.23
C PRO A 367 -8.94 -31.13 1.05
N GLN A 368 -8.97 -31.71 -0.13
CA GLN A 368 -9.54 -31.06 -1.32
C GLN A 368 -11.04 -30.73 -1.09
N GLY A 369 -11.50 -29.62 -1.67
CA GLY A 369 -12.90 -29.20 -1.53
C GLY A 369 -13.24 -28.38 -0.27
N TRP A 370 -12.28 -28.15 0.63
CA TRP A 370 -12.48 -27.36 1.85
C TRP A 370 -12.30 -25.85 1.67
N HIS A 371 -12.42 -25.36 0.44
CA HIS A 371 -12.48 -23.94 0.06
C HIS A 371 -11.22 -23.10 0.38
N LYS A 372 -10.03 -23.74 0.54
CA LYS A 372 -8.77 -23.02 0.84
C LYS A 372 -8.44 -21.91 -0.14
N SER A 373 -8.37 -22.23 -1.44
CA SER A 373 -8.03 -21.25 -2.49
C SER A 373 -9.13 -20.21 -2.68
N THR A 374 -10.40 -20.57 -2.42
CA THR A 374 -11.53 -19.62 -2.39
C THR A 374 -11.36 -18.62 -1.26
N PHE A 375 -11.00 -19.08 -0.05
CA PHE A 375 -10.70 -18.21 1.08
C PHE A 375 -9.53 -17.26 0.77
N CYS A 376 -8.45 -17.75 0.18
CA CYS A 376 -7.33 -16.90 -0.22
C CYS A 376 -7.78 -15.77 -1.17
N ARG A 377 -8.61 -16.11 -2.15
CA ARG A 377 -9.10 -15.14 -3.15
C ARG A 377 -10.06 -14.13 -2.56
N MET A 378 -10.87 -14.50 -1.56
CA MET A 378 -11.83 -13.59 -0.94
C MET A 378 -11.20 -12.64 0.08
N LEU A 379 -9.92 -12.75 0.39
CA LEU A 379 -9.23 -11.76 1.21
C LEU A 379 -9.12 -10.39 0.53
N LEU A 380 -9.13 -10.34 -0.82
CA LEU A 380 -9.13 -9.08 -1.55
C LEU A 380 -10.55 -8.60 -1.87
N PRO A 381 -10.83 -7.29 -1.71
CA PRO A 381 -12.13 -6.71 -2.06
C PRO A 381 -12.36 -6.78 -3.59
N PRO A 382 -13.62 -6.67 -4.05
CA PRO A 382 -13.95 -6.72 -5.48
C PRO A 382 -13.14 -5.75 -6.35
N GLU A 383 -12.86 -4.55 -5.85
CA GLU A 383 -12.12 -3.49 -6.53
C GLU A 383 -10.63 -3.84 -6.73
N LEU A 384 -10.09 -4.68 -5.87
CA LEU A 384 -8.68 -5.10 -5.89
C LEU A 384 -8.48 -6.56 -6.30
N LYS A 385 -9.53 -7.26 -6.76
CA LYS A 385 -9.44 -8.68 -7.19
C LYS A 385 -8.44 -8.93 -8.31
N TRP A 386 -8.17 -7.93 -9.13
CA TRP A 386 -7.15 -7.99 -10.17
C TRP A 386 -5.73 -8.23 -9.59
N GLY A 387 -5.52 -7.89 -8.34
CA GLY A 387 -4.25 -8.08 -7.62
C GLY A 387 -4.08 -9.47 -7.01
N TYR A 388 -4.98 -10.43 -7.25
CA TYR A 388 -4.84 -11.81 -6.81
C TYR A 388 -4.22 -12.68 -7.90
N LEU A 389 -3.26 -13.51 -7.52
CA LEU A 389 -2.60 -14.46 -8.42
C LEU A 389 -2.56 -15.85 -7.80
N ASP A 390 -3.06 -16.84 -8.54
CA ASP A 390 -2.87 -18.28 -8.28
C ASP A 390 -1.75 -18.84 -9.15
N ASN A 391 -1.25 -20.01 -8.80
CA ASN A 391 -0.42 -20.84 -9.68
C ASN A 391 0.84 -20.17 -10.23
N LEU A 392 1.49 -19.31 -9.42
CA LEU A 392 2.78 -18.74 -9.80
C LEU A 392 3.84 -19.86 -9.89
N LYS A 393 4.46 -20.01 -11.07
CA LYS A 393 5.57 -20.94 -11.27
C LYS A 393 6.86 -20.31 -10.77
N PHE A 394 7.60 -21.03 -9.94
CA PHE A 394 8.84 -20.57 -9.32
C PHE A 394 10.11 -20.94 -10.10
N ASP A 395 9.98 -21.47 -11.30
CA ASP A 395 11.06 -21.83 -12.22
C ASP A 395 11.72 -20.61 -12.88
N ASN A 396 10.96 -19.52 -13.06
CA ASN A 396 11.45 -18.29 -13.66
C ASN A 396 11.50 -17.15 -12.64
N GLN A 397 12.70 -16.88 -12.13
CA GLN A 397 12.94 -15.84 -11.13
C GLN A 397 12.47 -14.45 -11.58
N LYS A 398 12.67 -14.09 -12.86
CA LYS A 398 12.25 -12.79 -13.39
C LYS A 398 10.73 -12.63 -13.34
N THR A 399 9.99 -13.66 -13.73
CA THR A 399 8.51 -13.66 -13.68
C THR A 399 8.02 -13.52 -12.23
N VAL A 400 8.64 -14.25 -11.29
CA VAL A 400 8.27 -14.13 -9.87
C VAL A 400 8.53 -12.72 -9.34
N MET A 401 9.70 -12.14 -9.62
CA MET A 401 10.03 -10.79 -9.19
C MET A 401 9.05 -9.76 -9.77
N GLN A 402 8.71 -9.87 -11.05
CA GLN A 402 7.71 -9.01 -11.68
C GLN A 402 6.34 -9.17 -11.04
N SER A 403 5.88 -10.41 -10.82
CA SER A 403 4.60 -10.68 -10.16
C SER A 403 4.52 -10.07 -8.76
N MET A 404 5.63 -10.02 -8.03
CA MET A 404 5.68 -9.40 -6.70
C MET A 404 5.47 -7.88 -6.72
N THR A 405 5.69 -7.19 -7.83
CA THR A 405 5.43 -5.75 -7.98
C THR A 405 4.04 -5.46 -8.53
N GLU A 406 3.44 -6.38 -9.28
CA GLU A 406 2.19 -6.19 -10.01
C GLU A 406 0.95 -6.76 -9.31
N PHE A 407 1.13 -7.75 -8.43
CA PHE A 407 0.03 -8.38 -7.67
C PHE A 407 0.10 -8.02 -6.19
N LEU A 408 -1.04 -8.16 -5.50
CA LEU A 408 -1.23 -7.77 -4.09
C LEU A 408 -1.16 -8.97 -3.15
N LEU A 409 -1.72 -10.08 -3.59
CA LEU A 409 -1.73 -11.36 -2.86
C LEU A 409 -1.48 -12.51 -3.83
N ILE A 410 -0.44 -13.27 -3.57
CA ILE A 410 -0.06 -14.44 -4.36
C ILE A 410 -0.34 -15.69 -3.53
N ASN A 411 -1.20 -16.56 -4.05
CA ASN A 411 -1.43 -17.88 -3.48
C ASN A 411 -0.44 -18.88 -4.08
N ILE A 412 0.36 -19.49 -3.22
CA ILE A 412 1.20 -20.64 -3.57
C ILE A 412 0.30 -21.89 -3.43
N ASP A 413 -0.46 -22.16 -4.49
CA ASP A 413 -1.36 -23.30 -4.50
C ASP A 413 -0.56 -24.61 -4.66
N GLU A 414 -1.06 -25.70 -4.07
CA GLU A 414 -0.37 -26.98 -4.05
C GLU A 414 1.11 -26.88 -3.60
N PHE A 415 1.36 -26.22 -2.47
CA PHE A 415 2.70 -25.99 -1.92
C PHE A 415 3.58 -27.25 -1.86
N ASN A 416 2.96 -28.42 -1.69
CA ASN A 416 3.61 -29.74 -1.70
C ASN A 416 4.31 -30.08 -3.03
N THR A 417 3.95 -29.42 -4.14
CA THR A 417 4.60 -29.64 -5.46
C THR A 417 5.89 -28.85 -5.61
N ILE A 418 6.15 -27.89 -4.73
CA ILE A 418 7.36 -27.05 -4.78
C ILE A 418 8.56 -27.85 -4.29
N SER A 419 9.59 -27.92 -5.15
CA SER A 419 10.81 -28.66 -4.82
C SER A 419 11.51 -28.13 -3.56
N LYS A 420 12.16 -29.02 -2.81
CA LYS A 420 12.98 -28.69 -1.65
C LYS A 420 13.98 -27.54 -1.93
N LYS A 421 14.66 -27.60 -3.08
CA LYS A 421 15.60 -26.56 -3.53
C LYS A 421 14.93 -25.19 -3.65
N THR A 422 13.71 -25.13 -4.17
CA THR A 422 12.95 -23.87 -4.32
C THR A 422 12.50 -23.35 -2.97
N GLN A 423 12.03 -24.22 -2.06
CA GLN A 423 11.62 -23.81 -0.72
C GLN A 423 12.79 -23.23 0.09
N GLU A 424 13.92 -23.93 0.15
CA GLU A 424 15.08 -23.54 0.96
C GLU A 424 15.92 -22.41 0.33
N GLY A 425 16.01 -22.38 -0.98
CA GLY A 425 16.83 -21.39 -1.69
C GLY A 425 16.05 -20.14 -2.08
N PHE A 426 15.21 -20.25 -3.09
CA PHE A 426 14.59 -19.11 -3.72
C PHE A 426 13.53 -18.42 -2.83
N LEU A 427 12.58 -19.18 -2.29
CA LEU A 427 11.51 -18.61 -1.46
C LEU A 427 12.07 -17.94 -0.19
N LYS A 428 13.06 -18.57 0.46
CA LYS A 428 13.67 -18.04 1.67
C LYS A 428 14.28 -16.64 1.47
N ASN A 429 14.90 -16.39 0.33
CA ASN A 429 15.49 -15.11 -0.02
C ASN A 429 14.45 -14.11 -0.54
N THR A 430 13.55 -14.56 -1.40
CA THR A 430 12.55 -13.76 -2.07
C THR A 430 11.53 -13.15 -1.11
N LEU A 431 11.08 -13.94 -0.11
CA LEU A 431 10.07 -13.49 0.86
C LEU A 431 10.53 -12.34 1.77
N GLN A 432 11.83 -12.06 1.85
CA GLN A 432 12.36 -10.96 2.68
C GLN A 432 12.42 -9.62 1.95
N LEU A 433 12.38 -9.63 0.62
CA LEU A 433 12.59 -8.43 -0.16
C LEU A 433 11.47 -7.40 0.11
N ALA A 434 11.84 -6.18 0.44
CA ALA A 434 10.90 -5.05 0.54
C ALA A 434 10.78 -4.30 -0.80
N THR A 435 11.84 -4.32 -1.59
CA THR A 435 11.92 -3.72 -2.92
C THR A 435 12.47 -4.73 -3.92
N ILE A 436 12.11 -4.57 -5.17
CA ILE A 436 12.46 -5.46 -6.27
C ILE A 436 13.19 -4.65 -7.34
N ALA A 437 14.42 -5.05 -7.69
CA ALA A 437 15.14 -4.48 -8.82
C ALA A 437 14.56 -5.04 -10.12
N LEU A 438 13.82 -4.22 -10.87
CA LEU A 438 13.11 -4.63 -12.07
C LEU A 438 13.31 -3.62 -13.20
N LYS A 439 13.42 -4.12 -14.43
CA LYS A 439 13.33 -3.32 -15.64
C LYS A 439 11.96 -3.50 -16.27
N ARG A 440 11.10 -2.48 -16.13
CA ARG A 440 9.77 -2.50 -16.78
C ARG A 440 9.89 -2.48 -18.30
N PRO A 441 8.88 -2.96 -19.02
CA PRO A 441 8.82 -2.79 -20.49
C PRO A 441 9.01 -1.30 -20.84
N TYR A 442 9.82 -1.05 -21.87
CA TYR A 442 10.19 0.29 -22.35
C TYR A 442 11.05 1.15 -21.38
N ALA A 443 11.30 0.73 -20.15
CA ALA A 443 12.24 1.43 -19.28
C ALA A 443 13.69 1.29 -19.79
N ARG A 444 14.47 2.36 -19.68
CA ARG A 444 15.90 2.34 -20.08
C ARG A 444 16.80 1.73 -19.00
N ARG A 445 16.36 1.78 -17.74
CA ARG A 445 17.15 1.37 -16.56
C ARG A 445 16.41 0.34 -15.73
N VAL A 446 17.15 -0.40 -14.91
CA VAL A 446 16.62 -1.16 -13.79
C VAL A 446 16.31 -0.18 -12.67
N GLU A 447 15.12 -0.25 -12.11
CA GLU A 447 14.66 0.61 -11.02
C GLU A 447 14.28 -0.25 -9.81
N GLN A 448 14.34 0.36 -8.62
CA GLN A 448 13.88 -0.28 -7.40
C GLN A 448 12.36 -0.06 -7.27
N GLU A 449 11.62 -1.11 -7.54
CA GLU A 449 10.17 -1.09 -7.44
C GLU A 449 9.72 -1.54 -6.05
N LYS A 450 8.64 -0.95 -5.56
CA LYS A 450 8.00 -1.38 -4.32
C LYS A 450 7.43 -2.77 -4.50
N ARG A 451 7.74 -3.69 -3.58
CA ARG A 451 7.02 -4.96 -3.53
C ARG A 451 5.60 -4.74 -3.03
N MET A 452 4.61 -5.19 -3.79
CA MET A 452 3.19 -5.14 -3.42
C MET A 452 2.71 -6.47 -2.84
N ALA A 453 3.17 -7.59 -3.40
CA ALA A 453 2.64 -8.90 -3.06
C ALA A 453 3.03 -9.40 -1.66
N SER A 454 2.03 -9.79 -0.88
CA SER A 454 2.18 -10.77 0.20
C SER A 454 1.83 -12.16 -0.29
N PHE A 455 2.27 -13.18 0.44
CA PHE A 455 2.03 -14.57 0.06
C PHE A 455 1.13 -15.26 1.07
N ILE A 456 0.31 -16.17 0.56
CA ILE A 456 -0.42 -17.19 1.28
C ILE A 456 -0.20 -18.52 0.55
N ALA A 457 -0.34 -19.66 1.22
CA ALA A 457 -0.11 -20.94 0.59
C ALA A 457 -1.19 -21.96 0.96
N THR A 458 -1.42 -22.93 0.09
CA THR A 458 -2.37 -24.02 0.32
C THR A 458 -1.73 -25.39 0.03
N SER A 459 -2.14 -26.42 0.78
CA SER A 459 -1.72 -27.79 0.54
C SER A 459 -2.82 -28.79 0.89
N ASN A 460 -2.79 -29.94 0.26
CA ASN A 460 -3.63 -31.08 0.60
C ASN A 460 -2.88 -32.13 1.45
N MET A 461 -1.57 -31.94 1.65
CA MET A 461 -0.69 -32.84 2.39
C MET A 461 -0.22 -32.16 3.68
N THR A 462 0.11 -32.96 4.69
CA THR A 462 0.65 -32.51 5.98
C THR A 462 2.17 -32.45 6.01
N ASP A 463 2.84 -33.39 5.32
CA ASP A 463 4.30 -33.49 5.29
C ASP A 463 4.86 -32.63 4.15
N ILE A 464 5.09 -31.36 4.41
CA ILE A 464 5.28 -30.35 3.34
C ILE A 464 6.48 -29.44 3.55
N LEU A 465 7.00 -29.33 4.77
CA LEU A 465 8.13 -28.45 5.07
C LEU A 465 9.44 -29.20 4.90
N SER A 466 10.28 -28.71 4.00
CA SER A 466 11.58 -29.34 3.71
C SER A 466 12.66 -29.07 4.76
N ASP A 467 12.49 -28.06 5.60
CA ASP A 467 13.44 -27.67 6.64
C ASP A 467 13.14 -28.43 7.95
N PRO A 468 13.98 -29.40 8.37
CA PRO A 468 13.74 -30.18 9.59
C PRO A 468 13.84 -29.37 10.87
N SER A 469 14.40 -28.14 10.82
CA SER A 469 14.46 -27.25 11.99
C SER A 469 13.12 -26.53 12.26
N GLY A 470 12.12 -26.72 11.38
CA GLY A 470 10.89 -25.96 11.35
C GLY A 470 11.08 -24.65 10.57
N SER A 471 10.46 -24.51 9.41
CA SER A 471 10.59 -23.31 8.59
C SER A 471 10.07 -22.09 9.35
N ARG A 472 10.88 -21.05 9.49
CA ARG A 472 10.47 -19.78 10.11
C ARG A 472 9.68 -18.86 9.17
N ARG A 473 9.55 -19.25 7.90
CA ARG A 473 8.88 -18.45 6.86
C ARG A 473 7.42 -18.82 6.64
N PHE A 474 7.06 -20.00 7.05
CA PHE A 474 5.71 -20.51 6.91
C PHE A 474 5.17 -20.83 8.30
N PHE A 475 3.89 -20.56 8.55
CA PHE A 475 3.20 -21.16 9.67
C PHE A 475 2.05 -22.02 9.16
N VAL A 476 2.11 -23.30 9.50
CA VAL A 476 1.15 -24.29 9.03
C VAL A 476 -0.14 -24.16 9.84
N VAL A 477 -1.25 -24.11 9.14
CA VAL A 477 -2.59 -24.03 9.71
C VAL A 477 -3.36 -25.26 9.27
N ASN A 478 -3.46 -26.24 10.15
CA ASN A 478 -4.28 -27.41 9.91
C ASN A 478 -5.76 -27.04 10.07
N VAL A 479 -6.48 -27.02 8.94
CA VAL A 479 -7.89 -26.65 8.90
C VAL A 479 -8.73 -27.86 9.32
N SER A 480 -9.58 -27.72 10.31
CA SER A 480 -10.33 -28.83 10.91
C SER A 480 -11.77 -28.98 10.38
N LYS A 481 -12.27 -27.96 9.63
CA LYS A 481 -13.61 -27.96 9.01
C LYS A 481 -13.56 -27.18 7.70
N PRO A 482 -14.47 -27.41 6.74
CA PRO A 482 -14.60 -26.57 5.55
C PRO A 482 -14.67 -25.09 5.93
N ILE A 483 -13.93 -24.25 5.21
CA ILE A 483 -13.84 -22.83 5.49
C ILE A 483 -15.14 -22.15 5.04
N ASP A 484 -15.68 -21.26 5.86
CA ASP A 484 -16.85 -20.46 5.52
C ASP A 484 -16.49 -19.41 4.45
N THR A 485 -17.02 -19.62 3.27
CA THR A 485 -16.87 -18.72 2.11
C THR A 485 -18.17 -18.03 1.68
N GLU A 486 -19.29 -18.35 2.36
CA GLU A 486 -20.61 -17.86 2.03
C GLU A 486 -20.96 -16.56 2.78
N THR A 487 -20.54 -16.44 4.04
CA THR A 487 -20.79 -15.23 4.81
C THR A 487 -20.08 -14.02 4.17
N PRO A 488 -20.80 -12.92 3.85
CA PRO A 488 -20.19 -11.73 3.25
C PRO A 488 -19.09 -11.12 4.14
N ILE A 489 -18.04 -10.57 3.53
CA ILE A 489 -17.02 -9.77 4.23
C ILE A 489 -17.39 -8.29 4.07
N ASN A 490 -17.39 -7.56 5.18
CA ASN A 490 -17.44 -6.10 5.15
C ASN A 490 -16.05 -5.55 4.86
N TYR A 491 -15.68 -5.49 3.57
CA TYR A 491 -14.36 -5.06 3.15
C TYR A 491 -14.04 -3.61 3.53
N ALA A 492 -15.02 -2.73 3.52
CA ALA A 492 -14.81 -1.34 3.92
C ALA A 492 -14.33 -1.25 5.37
N GLN A 493 -14.98 -1.97 6.28
CA GLN A 493 -14.62 -2.00 7.69
C GLN A 493 -13.32 -2.78 7.95
N LEU A 494 -13.14 -3.93 7.29
CA LEU A 494 -11.93 -4.76 7.40
C LEU A 494 -10.66 -3.96 7.05
N TYR A 495 -10.70 -3.24 5.94
CA TYR A 495 -9.54 -2.45 5.50
C TYR A 495 -9.42 -1.12 6.25
N ALA A 496 -10.53 -0.52 6.69
CA ALA A 496 -10.49 0.64 7.59
C ALA A 496 -9.78 0.31 8.89
N GLN A 497 -10.12 -0.82 9.53
CA GLN A 497 -9.43 -1.34 10.72
C GLN A 497 -7.93 -1.52 10.47
N ALA A 498 -7.58 -2.18 9.36
CA ALA A 498 -6.18 -2.46 9.04
C ALA A 498 -5.37 -1.18 8.78
N VAL A 499 -5.94 -0.21 8.06
CA VAL A 499 -5.30 1.09 7.80
C VAL A 499 -5.09 1.86 9.09
N GLU A 500 -6.08 1.88 9.98
CA GLU A 500 -5.96 2.55 11.28
C GLU A 500 -4.90 1.89 12.16
N ALA A 501 -4.90 0.57 12.27
CA ALA A 501 -3.90 -0.18 13.01
C ALA A 501 -2.47 0.09 12.49
N VAL A 502 -2.28 0.11 11.16
CA VAL A 502 -0.99 0.42 10.54
C VAL A 502 -0.56 1.87 10.81
N ARG A 503 -1.47 2.83 10.71
CA ARG A 503 -1.20 4.26 11.00
C ARG A 503 -0.85 4.50 12.46
N ASN A 504 -1.47 3.75 13.37
CA ASN A 504 -1.19 3.80 14.80
C ASN A 504 0.07 3.00 15.17
N ASN A 505 0.78 2.46 14.17
CA ASN A 505 2.00 1.67 14.32
C ASN A 505 1.80 0.43 15.20
N GLU A 506 0.61 -0.21 15.11
CA GLU A 506 0.36 -1.49 15.74
C GLU A 506 1.36 -2.54 15.24
N ARG A 507 1.74 -3.50 16.12
CA ARG A 507 2.67 -4.56 15.77
C ARG A 507 2.12 -5.39 14.60
N ARG A 508 2.92 -5.54 13.56
CA ARG A 508 2.59 -6.25 12.31
C ARG A 508 3.73 -7.14 11.81
N TRP A 509 4.64 -7.47 12.69
CA TRP A 509 5.77 -8.37 12.44
C TRP A 509 5.81 -9.44 13.51
N PHE A 510 6.39 -10.57 13.15
CA PHE A 510 6.66 -11.65 14.07
C PHE A 510 7.96 -11.35 14.80
N ASP A 511 7.94 -11.34 16.11
CA ASP A 511 9.13 -11.20 16.94
C ASP A 511 9.83 -12.56 17.15
N ASP A 512 10.93 -12.56 17.91
CA ASP A 512 11.71 -13.78 18.11
C ASP A 512 10.89 -14.87 18.84
N ALA A 513 10.03 -14.50 19.76
CA ALA A 513 9.14 -15.43 20.47
C ALA A 513 8.08 -16.04 19.52
N ASP A 514 7.48 -15.23 18.64
CA ASP A 514 6.57 -15.73 17.61
C ASP A 514 7.31 -16.68 16.65
N ILE A 515 8.53 -16.35 16.25
CA ILE A 515 9.34 -17.19 15.35
C ILE A 515 9.69 -18.52 15.99
N GLU A 516 10.07 -18.53 17.26
CA GLU A 516 10.32 -19.76 18.01
C GLU A 516 9.06 -20.63 18.11
N ALA A 517 7.91 -20.01 18.41
CA ALA A 517 6.63 -20.70 18.45
C ALA A 517 6.23 -21.27 17.08
N VAL A 518 6.43 -20.51 15.98
CA VAL A 518 6.21 -21.00 14.62
C VAL A 518 7.09 -22.20 14.31
N MET A 519 8.38 -22.13 14.63
CA MET A 519 9.32 -23.24 14.38
C MET A 519 8.97 -24.47 15.20
N ALA A 520 8.61 -24.30 16.47
CA ALA A 520 8.18 -25.40 17.34
C ALA A 520 6.90 -26.06 16.81
N HIS A 521 5.91 -25.27 16.39
CA HIS A 521 4.67 -25.76 15.80
C HIS A 521 4.91 -26.50 14.48
N ASN A 522 5.79 -25.99 13.63
CA ASN A 522 6.05 -26.52 12.29
C ASN A 522 6.80 -27.86 12.26
N ARG A 523 7.49 -28.24 13.35
CA ARG A 523 8.27 -29.50 13.40
C ARG A 523 7.43 -30.70 13.04
N ARG A 524 6.16 -30.74 13.42
CA ARG A 524 5.22 -31.85 13.13
C ARG A 524 4.81 -31.96 11.66
N TYR A 525 5.15 -30.96 10.84
CA TYR A 525 4.87 -30.91 9.40
C TYR A 525 6.12 -31.02 8.54
N ALA A 526 7.26 -31.32 9.16
CA ALA A 526 8.51 -31.52 8.46
C ALA A 526 8.50 -32.84 7.66
N LEU A 527 8.99 -32.79 6.43
CA LEU A 527 9.27 -33.97 5.62
C LEU A 527 10.37 -34.77 6.32
N LEU A 528 10.02 -35.94 6.82
CA LEU A 528 11.00 -36.86 7.36
C LEU A 528 11.72 -37.57 6.23
N SER A 529 13.03 -37.62 6.29
CA SER A 529 13.86 -38.42 5.41
C SER A 529 13.80 -39.92 5.78
N SER A 530 14.24 -40.78 4.89
CA SER A 530 14.32 -42.22 5.22
C SER A 530 15.17 -42.44 6.48
N ALA A 531 16.29 -41.72 6.62
CA ALA A 531 17.11 -41.80 7.82
C ALA A 531 16.38 -41.35 9.11
N ASP A 532 15.53 -40.32 9.01
CA ASP A 532 14.77 -39.80 10.14
C ASP A 532 13.67 -40.81 10.55
N ILE A 533 13.01 -41.44 9.56
CA ILE A 533 11.98 -42.47 9.80
C ILE A 533 12.60 -43.66 10.52
N TYR A 534 13.74 -44.18 10.01
CA TYR A 534 14.43 -45.31 10.63
C TYR A 534 15.06 -44.97 11.98
N PHE A 535 15.45 -43.68 12.20
CA PHE A 535 15.85 -43.25 13.52
C PHE A 535 14.70 -43.43 14.54
N ASN A 536 13.52 -42.94 14.19
CA ASN A 536 12.33 -43.06 15.06
C ASN A 536 11.85 -44.52 15.23
N GLU A 537 12.19 -45.40 14.28
CA GLU A 537 11.90 -46.84 14.37
C GLU A 537 12.90 -47.58 15.28
N TYR A 538 14.18 -47.27 15.19
CA TYR A 538 15.23 -48.03 15.86
C TYR A 538 15.73 -47.43 17.18
N PHE A 539 15.46 -46.17 17.41
CA PHE A 539 15.93 -45.45 18.60
C PHE A 539 14.81 -44.71 19.33
N VAL A 540 14.92 -44.65 20.64
CA VAL A 540 14.10 -43.81 21.52
C VAL A 540 15.02 -42.79 22.19
N VAL A 541 14.57 -41.54 22.23
CA VAL A 541 15.27 -40.45 22.92
C VAL A 541 15.26 -40.68 24.41
N THR A 542 16.38 -40.50 25.08
CA THR A 542 16.50 -40.64 26.53
C THR A 542 17.41 -39.59 27.14
N THR A 543 17.57 -39.60 28.46
CA THR A 543 18.44 -38.68 29.19
C THR A 543 19.75 -39.34 29.56
N LYS A 544 20.76 -38.56 29.93
CA LYS A 544 22.06 -39.09 30.39
C LYS A 544 21.96 -39.94 31.67
N ASP A 545 20.90 -39.76 32.44
CA ASP A 545 20.72 -40.43 33.72
C ASP A 545 19.98 -41.78 33.56
N ASP A 546 19.53 -42.13 32.35
CA ASP A 546 18.90 -43.45 32.08
C ASP A 546 20.00 -44.53 32.02
N PRO A 547 19.88 -45.62 32.84
CA PRO A 547 20.85 -46.69 32.84
C PRO A 547 21.05 -47.40 31.51
N GLU A 548 20.05 -47.36 30.61
CA GLU A 548 20.10 -47.95 29.29
C GLU A 548 20.54 -46.97 28.19
N ALA A 549 20.92 -45.73 28.57
CA ALA A 549 21.30 -44.70 27.62
C ALA A 549 22.58 -45.08 26.86
N LEU A 550 22.51 -45.06 25.56
CA LEU A 550 23.64 -45.13 24.67
C LEU A 550 24.11 -43.69 24.35
N CYS A 551 25.41 -43.49 24.47
CA CYS A 551 26.05 -42.20 24.21
C CYS A 551 26.69 -42.25 22.79
N LEU A 552 25.94 -41.83 21.79
CA LEU A 552 26.32 -42.00 20.39
C LEU A 552 26.50 -40.69 19.64
N THR A 553 27.43 -40.66 18.67
CA THR A 553 27.54 -39.55 17.73
C THR A 553 26.50 -39.69 16.62
N ALA A 554 26.15 -38.56 15.96
CA ALA A 554 25.26 -38.61 14.79
C ALA A 554 25.77 -39.56 13.70
N ALA A 555 27.10 -39.66 13.52
CA ALA A 555 27.73 -40.59 12.56
C ALA A 555 27.49 -42.04 12.98
N SER A 556 27.64 -42.38 14.27
CA SER A 556 27.42 -43.75 14.75
C SER A 556 25.96 -44.18 14.62
N ILE A 557 25.03 -43.29 14.93
CA ILE A 557 23.57 -43.52 14.77
C ILE A 557 23.24 -43.73 13.28
N PHE A 558 23.77 -42.84 12.41
CA PHE A 558 23.51 -42.88 10.98
C PHE A 558 24.09 -44.15 10.33
N ASP A 559 25.28 -44.58 10.75
CA ASP A 559 25.92 -45.80 10.26
C ASP A 559 25.13 -47.05 10.70
N TYR A 560 24.64 -47.06 11.95
CA TYR A 560 23.75 -48.12 12.42
C TYR A 560 22.48 -48.22 11.57
N ILE A 561 21.82 -47.10 11.29
CA ILE A 561 20.63 -47.05 10.45
C ILE A 561 20.93 -47.58 9.05
N ARG A 562 22.03 -47.11 8.43
CA ARG A 562 22.42 -47.58 7.08
C ARG A 562 22.70 -49.08 6.98
N ARG A 563 23.33 -49.65 8.00
CA ARG A 563 23.60 -51.11 8.04
C ARG A 563 22.31 -51.91 8.18
N ARG A 564 21.35 -51.41 8.95
CA ARG A 564 20.12 -52.17 9.27
C ARG A 564 19.03 -51.99 8.20
N ALA A 565 18.87 -50.80 7.68
CA ALA A 565 17.89 -50.49 6.62
C ALA A 565 18.38 -50.86 5.20
N GLY A 566 19.69 -51.05 5.02
CA GLY A 566 20.30 -51.23 3.71
C GLY A 566 20.87 -49.92 3.13
N ALA A 567 22.14 -50.00 2.65
CA ALA A 567 22.86 -48.82 2.19
C ALA A 567 22.20 -48.08 1.00
N GLY A 568 21.38 -48.78 0.19
CA GLY A 568 20.66 -48.20 -0.95
C GLY A 568 19.37 -47.50 -0.60
N VAL A 569 18.86 -47.66 0.63
CA VAL A 569 17.59 -47.07 1.11
C VAL A 569 17.82 -45.66 1.66
N ILE A 570 19.00 -45.43 2.24
CA ILE A 570 19.38 -44.16 2.86
C ILE A 570 20.16 -43.32 1.85
N THR A 571 19.47 -42.35 1.26
CA THR A 571 20.04 -41.45 0.23
C THR A 571 20.49 -40.10 0.80
N GLU A 572 20.14 -39.81 2.04
CA GLU A 572 20.48 -38.55 2.69
C GLU A 572 21.94 -38.46 3.10
N SER A 573 22.42 -37.24 3.26
CA SER A 573 23.75 -36.98 3.80
C SER A 573 23.74 -37.01 5.35
N LEU A 574 24.88 -37.44 5.92
CA LEU A 574 25.10 -37.37 7.37
C LEU A 574 24.87 -35.97 7.93
N THR A 575 25.21 -34.93 7.16
CA THR A 575 25.00 -33.53 7.58
C THR A 575 23.52 -33.20 7.78
N ASN A 576 22.65 -33.65 6.88
CA ASN A 576 21.22 -33.43 6.99
C ASN A 576 20.63 -34.22 8.16
N PHE A 577 21.00 -35.49 8.32
CA PHE A 577 20.60 -36.30 9.45
C PHE A 577 21.05 -35.72 10.80
N SER A 578 22.29 -35.21 10.88
CA SER A 578 22.80 -34.56 12.10
C SER A 578 22.02 -33.29 12.47
N ARG A 579 21.56 -32.54 11.48
CA ARG A 579 20.65 -31.39 11.72
C ARG A 579 19.29 -31.86 12.24
N TYR A 580 18.69 -32.87 11.67
CA TYR A 580 17.45 -33.45 12.15
C TYR A 580 17.63 -33.91 13.61
N LEU A 581 18.62 -34.74 13.88
CA LEU A 581 18.90 -35.29 15.20
C LEU A 581 19.06 -34.20 16.28
N SER A 582 19.76 -33.11 15.93
CA SER A 582 19.94 -31.98 16.84
C SER A 582 18.66 -31.24 17.22
N ASN A 583 17.58 -31.44 16.45
CA ASN A 583 16.28 -30.79 16.62
C ASN A 583 15.18 -31.74 17.08
N VAL A 584 15.48 -33.03 17.30
CA VAL A 584 14.50 -34.00 17.83
C VAL A 584 14.04 -33.55 19.22
N PRO A 585 12.72 -33.44 19.45
CA PRO A 585 12.20 -33.02 20.74
C PRO A 585 12.66 -33.93 21.87
N GLY A 586 13.14 -33.33 22.97
CA GLY A 586 13.57 -34.07 24.15
C GLY A 586 14.94 -34.73 24.03
N ILE A 587 15.66 -34.61 22.91
CA ILE A 587 16.98 -35.21 22.76
C ILE A 587 18.01 -34.43 23.60
N GLU A 588 18.63 -35.16 24.52
CA GLU A 588 19.73 -34.62 25.32
C GLU A 588 21.05 -34.81 24.57
N LYS A 589 21.89 -33.76 24.56
CA LYS A 589 23.19 -33.75 23.87
C LYS A 589 24.29 -33.19 24.75
N ALA A 590 25.48 -33.75 24.59
CA ALA A 590 26.70 -33.23 25.20
C ALA A 590 27.77 -33.00 24.13
N HIS A 591 28.75 -32.15 24.42
CA HIS A 591 29.86 -31.88 23.53
C HIS A 591 31.06 -32.74 23.88
N SER A 592 31.61 -33.47 22.90
CA SER A 592 32.82 -34.29 23.06
C SER A 592 33.95 -33.79 22.15
N ARG A 593 35.16 -34.33 22.32
CA ARG A 593 36.28 -34.02 21.43
C ARG A 593 36.04 -34.38 19.97
N THR A 594 35.12 -35.30 19.69
CA THR A 594 34.74 -35.79 18.36
C THR A 594 33.46 -35.19 17.81
N GLY A 595 32.86 -34.22 18.52
CA GLY A 595 31.63 -33.56 18.15
C GLY A 595 30.46 -33.80 19.14
N ASN A 596 29.28 -33.48 18.73
CA ASN A 596 28.08 -33.69 19.57
C ASN A 596 27.79 -35.18 19.72
N ILE A 597 27.49 -35.58 20.95
CA ILE A 597 26.98 -36.90 21.33
C ILE A 597 25.54 -36.75 21.79
N TYR A 598 24.72 -37.77 21.54
CA TYR A 598 23.29 -37.81 21.81
C TYR A 598 22.96 -39.01 22.67
N TYR A 599 22.05 -38.82 23.64
CA TYR A 599 21.58 -39.88 24.54
C TYR A 599 20.32 -40.51 23.94
N VAL A 600 20.46 -41.74 23.50
CA VAL A 600 19.40 -42.52 22.86
C VAL A 600 19.45 -43.95 23.38
N LYS A 601 18.38 -44.71 23.24
CA LYS A 601 18.36 -46.16 23.45
C LYS A 601 17.69 -46.86 22.29
N TYR A 602 17.96 -48.16 22.12
CA TYR A 602 17.29 -48.91 21.08
C TYR A 602 15.80 -49.02 21.39
N SER A 603 15.00 -48.95 20.33
CA SER A 603 13.57 -49.25 20.41
C SER A 603 13.42 -50.76 20.67
N SER A 604 12.59 -51.14 21.64
CA SER A 604 12.31 -52.55 22.02
C SER A 604 11.57 -53.31 20.92
#